data_3ba4c53302aad062426ca2fae0434df1
#
_entry.id   3ba4c53302aad062426ca2fae0434df1
#
_cell.length_a   1.000
_cell.length_b   1.000
_cell.length_c   1.000
_cell.angle_alpha   90.00
_cell.angle_beta   90.00
_cell.angle_gamma   90.00
#
_symmetry.space_group_name_H-M   'P 1'
#
loop_
_entity.id
_entity.type
_entity.pdbx_description
1 polymer ?
#
loop_
_entity_poly.entity_id
_entity_poly.type
_entity_poly.pdbx_seq_one_letter_code
_entity_poly.pdbx_strand_id
1 'polypeptide(L)'
;MQLGLYTFADVSPEPGPGAIGAHERLRNLIEEIELADQVGLDVFGLGEHHRPDYAASAPVVALAAAAERTKRIRLTSAVTVLSSDDPVRVFQQFATLDLLSGGRAEIMAGRGSFIESFPLFGYNLEDYDELFAEKLDLLLAIRDHVKVTWSGSLRAPINDRGVYPRPLQDKLPIWIAVGGTPQSVARAGVLGLPLALAIIGGEPARFAPLFDIYRDAARRAGNDPASLATSLNVHGFIADTTDQAADDFYGPQAEVMNRIGRERGWGPTSRAHFNQSRGPNGALFVGNPEQVAEKIIAQHRIFGNDRFLLQMAIGTMPHAKVMKAIELYGTKVAPIVRRETAKAVPAVAAPVA
;
A
#
# COMPACT_ATOMS: atom_id res chain seq x y z
N MET A 1 -11.10 12.64 -0.15
CA MET A 1 -9.89 11.78 -0.27
C MET A 1 -9.80 10.85 0.92
N GLN A 2 -9.53 9.56 0.70
CA GLN A 2 -9.25 8.57 1.75
C GLN A 2 -7.83 8.73 2.28
N LEU A 3 -7.64 8.60 3.58
CA LEU A 3 -6.35 8.69 4.25
C LEU A 3 -6.11 7.41 5.07
N GLY A 4 -4.90 6.86 4.98
CA GLY A 4 -4.59 5.63 5.67
C GLY A 4 -3.11 5.42 5.87
N LEU A 5 -2.81 4.23 6.37
CA LEU A 5 -1.47 3.79 6.70
C LEU A 5 -1.12 2.50 5.96
N TYR A 6 0.16 2.23 5.84
CA TYR A 6 0.66 0.89 5.54
C TYR A 6 1.99 0.64 6.26
N THR A 7 2.33 -0.63 6.43
CA THR A 7 3.60 -1.04 7.03
C THR A 7 3.99 -2.43 6.52
N PHE A 8 5.27 -2.77 6.67
CA PHE A 8 5.80 -4.11 6.41
C PHE A 8 6.04 -4.90 7.70
N ALA A 9 5.68 -4.33 8.84
CA ALA A 9 5.93 -4.88 10.17
C ALA A 9 7.41 -5.18 10.40
N ASP A 10 8.25 -4.16 10.19
CA ASP A 10 9.70 -4.24 10.38
C ASP A 10 10.06 -4.71 11.79
N VAL A 11 11.10 -5.56 11.89
CA VAL A 11 11.69 -6.02 13.14
C VAL A 11 13.18 -5.73 13.14
N SER A 12 13.79 -5.78 14.32
CA SER A 12 15.26 -5.66 14.45
C SER A 12 15.91 -6.91 13.85
N PRO A 13 16.77 -6.77 12.84
CA PRO A 13 17.41 -7.94 12.21
C PRO A 13 18.41 -8.64 13.13
N GLU A 14 18.97 -7.90 14.09
CA GLU A 14 19.95 -8.40 15.05
C GLU A 14 19.41 -8.27 16.49
N PRO A 15 19.66 -9.26 17.36
CA PRO A 15 19.36 -9.16 18.78
C PRO A 15 20.19 -8.06 19.46
N GLY A 16 19.57 -7.29 20.36
CA GLY A 16 20.28 -6.25 21.10
C GLY A 16 19.36 -5.49 22.05
N PRO A 17 19.90 -4.57 22.87
CA PRO A 17 19.07 -3.70 23.71
C PRO A 17 18.07 -2.91 22.86
N GLY A 18 16.78 -3.03 23.19
CA GLY A 18 15.70 -2.38 22.44
C GLY A 18 15.32 -3.06 21.10
N ALA A 19 15.89 -4.22 20.78
CA ALA A 19 15.51 -4.99 19.62
C ALA A 19 14.07 -5.51 19.75
N ILE A 20 13.28 -5.33 18.71
CA ILE A 20 11.88 -5.78 18.65
C ILE A 20 11.83 -7.06 17.79
N GLY A 21 11.38 -8.17 18.40
CA GLY A 21 11.14 -9.43 17.70
C GLY A 21 9.76 -9.50 17.06
N ALA A 22 9.54 -10.53 16.22
CA ALA A 22 8.30 -10.69 15.47
C ALA A 22 7.05 -10.79 16.36
N HIS A 23 7.15 -11.43 17.53
CA HIS A 23 6.03 -11.54 18.48
C HIS A 23 5.54 -10.16 18.95
N GLU A 24 6.45 -9.35 19.46
CA GLU A 24 6.14 -8.00 19.94
C GLU A 24 5.66 -7.10 18.79
N ARG A 25 6.35 -7.15 17.63
CA ARG A 25 5.98 -6.34 16.47
C ARG A 25 4.57 -6.62 15.97
N LEU A 26 4.14 -7.89 15.93
CA LEU A 26 2.77 -8.24 15.51
C LEU A 26 1.72 -7.78 16.53
N ARG A 27 2.02 -7.78 17.82
CA ARG A 27 1.10 -7.20 18.81
C ARG A 27 0.99 -5.69 18.66
N ASN A 28 2.12 -5.01 18.51
CA ASN A 28 2.16 -3.56 18.24
C ASN A 28 1.37 -3.21 16.96
N LEU A 29 1.50 -4.04 15.92
CA LEU A 29 0.76 -3.87 14.66
C LEU A 29 -0.78 -3.87 14.89
N ILE A 30 -1.29 -4.79 15.69
CA ILE A 30 -2.73 -4.83 15.99
C ILE A 30 -3.18 -3.57 16.72
N GLU A 31 -2.39 -3.07 17.67
CA GLU A 31 -2.68 -1.82 18.39
C GLU A 31 -2.63 -0.60 17.45
N GLU A 32 -1.68 -0.56 16.52
CA GLU A 32 -1.57 0.47 15.48
C GLU A 32 -2.82 0.50 14.57
N ILE A 33 -3.31 -0.68 14.14
CA ILE A 33 -4.50 -0.79 13.29
C ILE A 33 -5.77 -0.37 14.08
N GLU A 34 -5.87 -0.80 15.33
CA GLU A 34 -6.98 -0.45 16.21
C GLU A 34 -7.05 1.06 16.45
N LEU A 35 -5.91 1.70 16.76
CA LEU A 35 -5.84 3.15 16.92
C LEU A 35 -6.17 3.87 15.60
N ALA A 36 -5.68 3.40 14.46
CA ALA A 36 -5.98 3.98 13.16
C ALA A 36 -7.50 4.00 12.88
N ASP A 37 -8.22 2.91 13.23
CA ASP A 37 -9.69 2.87 13.17
C ASP A 37 -10.33 3.87 14.13
N GLN A 38 -9.87 3.93 15.38
CA GLN A 38 -10.40 4.81 16.42
C GLN A 38 -10.29 6.30 16.05
N VAL A 39 -9.15 6.71 15.48
CA VAL A 39 -8.92 8.11 15.06
C VAL A 39 -9.52 8.43 13.69
N GLY A 40 -10.22 7.49 13.07
CA GLY A 40 -11.01 7.70 11.85
C GLY A 40 -10.20 7.71 10.56
N LEU A 41 -9.11 6.97 10.50
CA LEU A 41 -8.43 6.69 9.22
C LEU A 41 -9.24 5.68 8.40
N ASP A 42 -9.09 5.73 7.07
CA ASP A 42 -9.95 5.01 6.15
C ASP A 42 -9.41 3.62 5.76
N VAL A 43 -8.09 3.45 5.72
CA VAL A 43 -7.42 2.24 5.20
C VAL A 43 -6.18 1.92 6.00
N PHE A 44 -5.94 0.62 6.23
CA PHE A 44 -4.66 0.10 6.71
C PHE A 44 -4.18 -1.03 5.82
N GLY A 45 -2.95 -0.90 5.31
CA GLY A 45 -2.29 -1.87 4.45
C GLY A 45 -1.15 -2.61 5.16
N LEU A 46 -1.07 -3.92 4.95
CA LEU A 46 0.04 -4.74 5.45
C LEU A 46 0.76 -5.41 4.28
N GLY A 47 2.05 -5.13 4.16
CA GLY A 47 2.90 -5.72 3.13
C GLY A 47 3.40 -7.11 3.50
N GLU A 48 3.80 -7.85 2.47
CA GLU A 48 4.31 -9.22 2.56
C GLU A 48 5.82 -9.24 2.27
N HIS A 49 6.59 -9.78 3.21
CA HIS A 49 8.02 -9.99 3.05
C HIS A 49 8.47 -11.29 3.70
N HIS A 50 9.41 -11.98 3.05
CA HIS A 50 9.96 -13.28 3.49
C HIS A 50 11.42 -13.14 3.90
N ARG A 51 11.71 -12.15 4.77
CA ARG A 51 13.05 -11.77 5.22
C ARG A 51 13.10 -11.71 6.74
N PRO A 52 14.28 -11.90 7.36
CA PRO A 52 14.41 -11.88 8.83
C PRO A 52 14.12 -10.51 9.45
N ASP A 53 14.13 -9.45 8.68
CA ASP A 53 13.90 -8.08 9.10
C ASP A 53 12.41 -7.64 9.03
N TYR A 54 11.49 -8.59 8.73
CA TYR A 54 10.04 -8.35 8.71
C TYR A 54 9.26 -9.45 9.41
N ALA A 55 8.20 -9.09 10.13
CA ALA A 55 7.33 -10.03 10.83
C ALA A 55 6.15 -10.53 9.99
N ALA A 56 5.81 -9.86 8.88
CA ALA A 56 4.62 -10.13 8.09
C ALA A 56 4.96 -10.89 6.80
N SER A 57 4.92 -12.22 6.84
CA SER A 57 4.99 -13.10 5.66
C SER A 57 3.61 -13.66 5.25
N ALA A 58 2.60 -13.55 6.12
CA ALA A 58 1.22 -13.95 5.88
C ALA A 58 0.28 -12.81 6.31
N PRO A 59 0.21 -11.69 5.55
CA PRO A 59 -0.47 -10.48 5.99
C PRO A 59 -1.94 -10.69 6.33
N VAL A 60 -2.65 -11.56 5.60
CA VAL A 60 -4.09 -11.80 5.82
C VAL A 60 -4.38 -12.36 7.21
N VAL A 61 -3.47 -13.15 7.79
CA VAL A 61 -3.61 -13.70 9.16
C VAL A 61 -3.64 -12.58 10.20
N ALA A 62 -2.72 -11.62 10.09
CA ALA A 62 -2.68 -10.46 10.99
C ALA A 62 -3.86 -9.50 10.74
N LEU A 63 -4.24 -9.29 9.48
CA LEU A 63 -5.41 -8.47 9.12
C LEU A 63 -6.72 -9.10 9.64
N ALA A 64 -6.85 -10.43 9.65
CA ALA A 64 -8.00 -11.11 10.24
C ALA A 64 -8.10 -10.89 11.76
N ALA A 65 -6.97 -10.93 12.47
CA ALA A 65 -6.94 -10.59 13.89
C ALA A 65 -7.33 -9.12 14.14
N ALA A 66 -6.89 -8.19 13.29
CA ALA A 66 -7.26 -6.79 13.36
C ALA A 66 -8.73 -6.54 13.00
N ALA A 67 -9.32 -7.35 12.11
CA ALA A 67 -10.72 -7.23 11.70
C ALA A 67 -11.69 -7.31 12.88
N GLU A 68 -11.40 -8.21 13.84
CA GLU A 68 -12.21 -8.40 15.06
C GLU A 68 -12.08 -7.23 16.06
N ARG A 69 -11.03 -6.43 15.96
CA ARG A 69 -10.74 -5.30 16.85
C ARG A 69 -11.12 -3.94 16.26
N THR A 70 -11.52 -3.91 14.99
CA THR A 70 -11.83 -2.69 14.23
C THR A 70 -13.25 -2.74 13.67
N LYS A 71 -13.80 -1.57 13.29
CA LYS A 71 -15.22 -1.48 12.86
C LYS A 71 -15.39 -0.79 11.51
N ARG A 72 -14.49 0.10 11.10
CA ARG A 72 -14.68 0.98 9.94
C ARG A 72 -13.53 0.91 8.96
N ILE A 73 -12.29 0.82 9.46
CA ILE A 73 -11.09 0.86 8.62
C ILE A 73 -11.07 -0.30 7.63
N ARG A 74 -10.78 -0.02 6.37
CA ARG A 74 -10.57 -1.04 5.35
C ARG A 74 -9.22 -1.69 5.55
N LEU A 75 -9.16 -2.99 5.33
CA LEU A 75 -7.98 -3.84 5.55
C LEU A 75 -7.49 -4.37 4.20
N THR A 76 -6.28 -3.98 3.82
CA THR A 76 -5.70 -4.34 2.53
C THR A 76 -4.29 -4.93 2.68
N SER A 77 -3.89 -5.75 1.74
CA SER A 77 -2.44 -5.99 1.57
C SER A 77 -1.74 -4.74 1.02
N ALA A 78 -0.41 -4.65 1.21
CA ALA A 78 0.38 -3.55 0.65
C ALA A 78 1.86 -3.96 0.43
N VAL A 79 2.07 -5.04 -0.34
CA VAL A 79 1.21 -5.76 -1.27
C VAL A 79 1.07 -7.24 -0.90
N THR A 80 0.14 -7.95 -1.56
CA THR A 80 0.24 -9.40 -1.79
C THR A 80 1.21 -9.63 -2.94
N VAL A 81 2.27 -10.42 -2.73
CA VAL A 81 3.24 -10.78 -3.79
C VAL A 81 2.63 -11.87 -4.68
N LEU A 82 1.72 -11.44 -5.56
CA LEU A 82 0.92 -12.36 -6.37
C LEU A 82 1.76 -13.24 -7.30
N SER A 83 2.95 -12.79 -7.70
CA SER A 83 3.89 -13.59 -8.52
C SER A 83 4.28 -14.91 -7.86
N SER A 84 4.37 -14.95 -6.52
CA SER A 84 4.81 -16.13 -5.77
C SER A 84 3.70 -16.81 -4.95
N ASP A 85 2.46 -16.25 -4.91
CA ASP A 85 1.33 -16.88 -4.24
C ASP A 85 0.36 -17.54 -5.24
N ASP A 86 -0.54 -18.40 -4.77
CA ASP A 86 -1.60 -19.02 -5.58
C ASP A 86 -2.86 -18.13 -5.59
N PRO A 87 -3.36 -17.70 -6.77
CA PRO A 87 -4.52 -16.81 -6.85
C PRO A 87 -5.79 -17.36 -6.21
N VAL A 88 -5.99 -18.68 -6.21
CA VAL A 88 -7.12 -19.33 -5.52
C VAL A 88 -6.99 -19.12 -4.02
N ARG A 89 -5.78 -19.35 -3.47
CA ARG A 89 -5.53 -19.15 -2.03
C ARG A 89 -5.66 -17.69 -1.64
N VAL A 90 -5.10 -16.78 -2.42
CA VAL A 90 -5.24 -15.33 -2.19
C VAL A 90 -6.71 -14.92 -2.15
N PHE A 91 -7.50 -15.34 -3.14
CA PHE A 91 -8.93 -15.04 -3.15
C PHE A 91 -9.66 -15.60 -1.93
N GLN A 92 -9.42 -16.86 -1.57
CA GLN A 92 -10.05 -17.52 -0.41
C GLN A 92 -9.73 -16.79 0.90
N GLN A 93 -8.48 -16.39 1.09
CA GLN A 93 -8.01 -15.68 2.28
C GLN A 93 -8.70 -14.32 2.39
N PHE A 94 -8.72 -13.53 1.31
CA PHE A 94 -9.33 -12.21 1.33
C PHE A 94 -10.86 -12.26 1.34
N ALA A 95 -11.49 -13.25 0.72
CA ALA A 95 -12.94 -13.48 0.87
C ALA A 95 -13.31 -13.84 2.31
N THR A 96 -12.49 -14.65 2.98
CA THR A 96 -12.67 -14.96 4.41
C THR A 96 -12.47 -13.71 5.28
N LEU A 97 -11.43 -12.92 5.02
CA LEU A 97 -11.21 -11.65 5.68
C LEU A 97 -12.38 -10.68 5.47
N ASP A 98 -12.95 -10.67 4.27
CA ASP A 98 -14.09 -9.83 3.93
C ASP A 98 -15.34 -10.19 4.74
N LEU A 99 -15.62 -11.48 4.87
CA LEU A 99 -16.72 -11.98 5.71
C LEU A 99 -16.51 -11.66 7.19
N LEU A 100 -15.30 -11.86 7.72
CA LEU A 100 -14.97 -11.54 9.12
C LEU A 100 -15.04 -10.05 9.41
N SER A 101 -14.59 -9.22 8.47
CA SER A 101 -14.57 -7.77 8.63
C SER A 101 -15.87 -7.06 8.31
N GLY A 102 -16.90 -7.79 7.82
CA GLY A 102 -18.18 -7.17 7.40
C GLY A 102 -18.05 -6.32 6.12
N GLY A 103 -17.29 -6.79 5.13
CA GLY A 103 -17.17 -6.15 3.81
C GLY A 103 -16.06 -5.07 3.74
N ARG A 104 -14.99 -5.18 4.55
CA ARG A 104 -13.91 -4.18 4.60
C ARG A 104 -12.59 -4.63 3.99
N ALA A 105 -12.52 -5.83 3.41
CA ALA A 105 -11.28 -6.33 2.80
C ALA A 105 -11.05 -5.76 1.40
N GLU A 106 -9.78 -5.59 1.04
CA GLU A 106 -9.29 -5.26 -0.29
C GLU A 106 -7.99 -6.03 -0.56
N ILE A 107 -7.69 -6.30 -1.82
CA ILE A 107 -6.40 -6.82 -2.26
C ILE A 107 -5.63 -5.71 -2.94
N MET A 108 -4.39 -5.44 -2.52
CA MET A 108 -3.44 -4.69 -3.32
C MET A 108 -2.41 -5.67 -3.85
N ALA A 109 -2.53 -6.04 -5.12
CA ALA A 109 -1.68 -7.00 -5.78
C ALA A 109 -0.44 -6.33 -6.37
N GLY A 110 0.72 -6.93 -6.14
CA GLY A 110 1.99 -6.48 -6.66
C GLY A 110 2.90 -7.62 -7.03
N ARG A 111 3.99 -7.29 -7.74
CA ARG A 111 5.03 -8.27 -8.11
C ARG A 111 6.03 -8.53 -6.98
N GLY A 112 5.99 -7.71 -5.93
CA GLY A 112 7.02 -7.68 -4.89
C GLY A 112 8.28 -6.91 -5.34
N SER A 113 8.96 -6.30 -4.38
CA SER A 113 10.23 -5.58 -4.61
C SER A 113 11.46 -6.38 -4.23
N PHE A 114 11.28 -7.48 -3.50
CA PHE A 114 12.30 -8.44 -3.09
C PHE A 114 12.05 -9.79 -3.77
N ILE A 115 13.12 -10.54 -3.93
CA ILE A 115 13.11 -11.79 -4.74
C ILE A 115 13.03 -13.07 -3.91
N GLU A 116 13.06 -12.96 -2.59
CA GLU A 116 13.19 -14.10 -1.66
C GLU A 116 12.00 -15.08 -1.75
N SER A 117 10.82 -14.60 -2.09
CA SER A 117 9.64 -15.44 -2.23
C SER A 117 9.74 -16.43 -3.39
N PHE A 118 10.47 -16.09 -4.47
CA PHE A 118 10.58 -16.95 -5.64
C PHE A 118 11.23 -18.30 -5.34
N PRO A 119 12.50 -18.36 -4.86
CA PRO A 119 13.11 -19.64 -4.50
C PRO A 119 12.41 -20.31 -3.31
N LEU A 120 11.82 -19.54 -2.38
CA LEU A 120 11.12 -20.09 -1.22
C LEU A 120 9.88 -20.88 -1.63
N PHE A 121 9.15 -20.43 -2.64
CA PHE A 121 7.94 -21.09 -3.14
C PHE A 121 8.16 -21.89 -4.44
N GLY A 122 9.42 -22.04 -4.86
CA GLY A 122 9.78 -22.88 -6.01
C GLY A 122 9.51 -22.26 -7.38
N TYR A 123 9.49 -20.92 -7.47
CA TYR A 123 9.33 -20.19 -8.72
C TYR A 123 10.67 -19.72 -9.29
N ASN A 124 10.76 -19.66 -10.62
CA ASN A 124 11.92 -19.11 -11.31
C ASN A 124 11.76 -17.59 -11.45
N LEU A 125 12.83 -16.86 -11.15
CA LEU A 125 12.84 -15.39 -11.28
C LEU A 125 12.77 -14.92 -12.75
N GLU A 126 13.15 -15.76 -13.70
CA GLU A 126 13.01 -15.49 -15.14
C GLU A 126 11.52 -15.33 -15.55
N ASP A 127 10.62 -16.00 -14.86
CA ASP A 127 9.18 -15.95 -15.12
C ASP A 127 8.46 -14.79 -14.38
N TYR A 128 9.20 -13.84 -13.81
CA TYR A 128 8.70 -12.79 -12.92
C TYR A 128 7.49 -12.02 -13.46
N ASP A 129 7.55 -11.59 -14.71
CA ASP A 129 6.47 -10.81 -15.35
C ASP A 129 5.30 -11.70 -15.80
N GLU A 130 5.59 -12.91 -16.29
CA GLU A 130 4.58 -13.87 -16.73
C GLU A 130 3.78 -14.43 -15.56
N LEU A 131 4.45 -14.79 -14.46
CA LEU A 131 3.82 -15.23 -13.21
C LEU A 131 2.80 -14.21 -12.72
N PHE A 132 3.18 -12.94 -12.68
CA PHE A 132 2.25 -11.90 -12.23
C PHE A 132 1.06 -11.75 -13.18
N ALA A 133 1.32 -11.70 -14.49
CA ALA A 133 0.26 -11.51 -15.48
C ALA A 133 -0.75 -12.67 -15.48
N GLU A 134 -0.27 -13.91 -15.50
CA GLU A 134 -1.08 -15.12 -15.52
C GLU A 134 -1.90 -15.28 -14.22
N LYS A 135 -1.25 -15.05 -13.08
CA LYS A 135 -1.91 -15.17 -11.77
C LYS A 135 -2.91 -14.05 -11.51
N LEU A 136 -2.66 -12.84 -12.03
CA LEU A 136 -3.63 -11.75 -11.98
C LEU A 136 -4.85 -12.06 -12.82
N ASP A 137 -4.67 -12.61 -14.03
CA ASP A 137 -5.77 -13.02 -14.91
C ASP A 137 -6.67 -14.04 -14.20
N LEU A 138 -6.07 -15.07 -13.60
CA LEU A 138 -6.83 -16.05 -12.81
C LEU A 138 -7.53 -15.43 -11.61
N LEU A 139 -6.87 -14.53 -10.87
CA LEU A 139 -7.46 -13.86 -9.71
C LEU A 139 -8.70 -13.03 -10.12
N LEU A 140 -8.63 -12.36 -11.25
CA LEU A 140 -9.77 -11.59 -11.80
C LEU A 140 -10.90 -12.52 -12.25
N ALA A 141 -10.58 -13.63 -12.92
CA ALA A 141 -11.57 -14.63 -13.31
C ALA A 141 -12.31 -15.21 -12.09
N ILE A 142 -11.57 -15.54 -11.01
CA ILE A 142 -12.15 -16.04 -9.75
C ILE A 142 -13.01 -14.95 -9.08
N ARG A 143 -12.59 -13.68 -9.08
CA ARG A 143 -13.36 -12.58 -8.53
C ARG A 143 -14.72 -12.44 -9.22
N ASP A 144 -14.72 -12.52 -10.55
CA ASP A 144 -15.89 -12.21 -11.39
C ASP A 144 -16.83 -13.41 -11.57
N HIS A 145 -16.35 -14.64 -11.37
CA HIS A 145 -17.12 -15.86 -11.58
C HIS A 145 -17.04 -16.80 -10.37
N VAL A 146 -18.19 -17.40 -9.99
CA VAL A 146 -18.24 -18.40 -8.92
C VAL A 146 -17.55 -19.69 -9.35
N LYS A 147 -17.81 -20.14 -10.59
CA LYS A 147 -17.16 -21.27 -11.22
C LYS A 147 -16.21 -20.80 -12.32
N VAL A 148 -15.03 -21.37 -12.34
CA VAL A 148 -13.95 -20.97 -13.25
C VAL A 148 -13.50 -22.17 -14.08
N THR A 149 -13.35 -21.95 -15.38
CA THR A 149 -12.53 -22.75 -16.29
C THR A 149 -11.42 -21.85 -16.78
N TRP A 150 -10.18 -22.24 -16.48
CA TRP A 150 -9.01 -21.42 -16.75
C TRP A 150 -7.78 -22.29 -17.03
N SER A 151 -6.89 -21.83 -17.90
CA SER A 151 -5.61 -22.49 -18.19
C SER A 151 -4.51 -21.47 -18.39
N GLY A 152 -3.32 -21.78 -17.92
CA GLY A 152 -2.10 -21.01 -18.07
C GLY A 152 -0.89 -21.89 -18.32
N SER A 153 0.28 -21.27 -18.42
CA SER A 153 1.56 -21.94 -18.65
C SER A 153 2.27 -22.32 -17.36
N LEU A 154 2.09 -21.50 -16.32
CA LEU A 154 2.85 -21.55 -15.05
C LEU A 154 2.04 -22.12 -13.89
N ARG A 155 0.77 -22.40 -14.12
CA ARG A 155 -0.13 -23.00 -13.13
C ARG A 155 -1.03 -24.04 -13.79
N ALA A 156 -1.29 -25.15 -13.07
CA ALA A 156 -2.22 -26.20 -13.50
C ALA A 156 -3.62 -25.64 -13.81
N PRO A 157 -4.28 -26.11 -14.88
CA PRO A 157 -5.60 -25.63 -15.29
C PRO A 157 -6.68 -25.93 -14.26
N ILE A 158 -7.72 -25.12 -14.26
CA ILE A 158 -8.96 -25.31 -13.51
C ILE A 158 -10.07 -25.60 -14.51
N ASN A 159 -10.86 -26.62 -14.27
CA ASN A 159 -11.96 -27.00 -15.15
C ASN A 159 -13.28 -27.08 -14.37
N ASP A 160 -14.17 -26.09 -14.61
CA ASP A 160 -15.50 -25.97 -13.99
C ASP A 160 -15.49 -26.17 -12.46
N ARG A 161 -14.62 -25.42 -11.76
CA ARG A 161 -14.52 -25.49 -10.30
C ARG A 161 -15.00 -24.21 -9.64
N GLY A 162 -15.79 -24.36 -8.56
CA GLY A 162 -16.17 -23.26 -7.70
C GLY A 162 -15.06 -22.89 -6.72
N VAL A 163 -14.86 -21.58 -6.49
CA VAL A 163 -13.93 -21.08 -5.48
C VAL A 163 -14.72 -20.42 -4.34
N TYR A 164 -14.54 -20.94 -3.14
CA TYR A 164 -15.28 -20.55 -1.94
C TYR A 164 -14.33 -20.31 -0.75
N PRO A 165 -14.78 -19.45 0.27
CA PRO A 165 -16.05 -18.75 0.28
C PRO A 165 -16.11 -17.61 -0.75
N ARG A 166 -17.30 -17.05 -0.97
CA ARG A 166 -17.45 -15.77 -1.70
C ARG A 166 -17.38 -14.62 -0.68
N PRO A 167 -16.87 -13.45 -1.07
CA PRO A 167 -16.86 -12.29 -0.19
C PRO A 167 -18.28 -11.78 0.11
N LEU A 168 -18.42 -10.95 1.14
CA LEU A 168 -19.65 -10.23 1.45
C LEU A 168 -19.91 -9.11 0.42
N GLN A 169 -18.84 -8.45 -0.03
CA GLN A 169 -18.91 -7.47 -1.11
C GLN A 169 -19.28 -8.15 -2.43
N ASP A 170 -20.06 -7.49 -3.28
CA ASP A 170 -20.41 -8.02 -4.63
C ASP A 170 -19.16 -8.34 -5.45
N LYS A 171 -18.18 -7.44 -5.40
CA LYS A 171 -16.84 -7.63 -5.97
C LYS A 171 -15.78 -7.24 -4.95
N LEU A 172 -14.85 -8.15 -4.68
CA LEU A 172 -13.69 -7.85 -3.85
C LEU A 172 -12.80 -6.84 -4.58
N PRO A 173 -12.52 -5.66 -4.00
CA PRO A 173 -11.67 -4.67 -4.65
C PRO A 173 -10.24 -5.18 -4.82
N ILE A 174 -9.69 -5.04 -6.03
CA ILE A 174 -8.31 -5.42 -6.36
C ILE A 174 -7.61 -4.19 -6.93
N TRP A 175 -6.57 -3.73 -6.24
CA TRP A 175 -5.70 -2.64 -6.63
C TRP A 175 -4.42 -3.18 -7.25
N ILE A 176 -3.87 -2.50 -8.24
CA ILE A 176 -2.54 -2.81 -8.79
C ILE A 176 -1.52 -1.86 -8.21
N ALA A 177 -0.55 -2.40 -7.48
CA ALA A 177 0.56 -1.63 -6.94
C ALA A 177 1.72 -1.57 -7.95
N VAL A 178 2.24 -0.36 -8.14
CA VAL A 178 3.36 -0.09 -9.05
C VAL A 178 4.41 0.80 -8.41
N GLY A 179 5.68 0.57 -8.74
CA GLY A 179 6.81 1.40 -8.29
C GLY A 179 7.31 2.38 -9.35
N GLY A 180 6.54 2.65 -10.43
CA GLY A 180 6.92 3.62 -11.44
C GLY A 180 7.21 3.05 -12.84
N THR A 181 6.99 1.76 -13.09
CA THR A 181 7.17 1.15 -14.42
C THR A 181 5.97 1.48 -15.33
N PRO A 182 6.16 2.18 -16.48
CA PRO A 182 5.06 2.59 -17.36
C PRO A 182 4.18 1.44 -17.85
N GLN A 183 4.78 0.27 -18.17
CA GLN A 183 4.04 -0.91 -18.63
C GLN A 183 3.08 -1.44 -17.55
N SER A 184 3.51 -1.44 -16.28
CA SER A 184 2.66 -1.88 -15.17
C SER A 184 1.49 -0.91 -14.91
N VAL A 185 1.75 0.38 -15.07
CA VAL A 185 0.73 1.43 -14.98
C VAL A 185 -0.29 1.28 -16.11
N ALA A 186 0.16 1.11 -17.35
CA ALA A 186 -0.71 0.89 -18.51
C ALA A 186 -1.57 -0.38 -18.35
N ARG A 187 -0.99 -1.47 -17.83
CA ARG A 187 -1.71 -2.72 -17.53
C ARG A 187 -2.89 -2.48 -16.59
N ALA A 188 -2.69 -1.73 -15.50
CA ALA A 188 -3.78 -1.40 -14.58
C ALA A 188 -4.92 -0.65 -15.28
N GLY A 189 -4.60 0.32 -16.14
CA GLY A 189 -5.58 1.06 -16.94
C GLY A 189 -6.35 0.17 -17.92
N VAL A 190 -5.64 -0.68 -18.68
CA VAL A 190 -6.26 -1.62 -19.63
C VAL A 190 -7.24 -2.56 -18.92
N LEU A 191 -6.88 -3.06 -17.73
CA LEU A 191 -7.71 -3.97 -16.95
C LEU A 191 -8.85 -3.25 -16.20
N GLY A 192 -8.93 -1.92 -16.23
CA GLY A 192 -9.93 -1.17 -15.49
C GLY A 192 -9.82 -1.34 -13.97
N LEU A 193 -8.58 -1.45 -13.46
CA LEU A 193 -8.32 -1.68 -12.04
C LEU A 193 -7.75 -0.40 -11.39
N PRO A 194 -8.08 -0.14 -10.11
CA PRO A 194 -7.49 0.95 -9.34
C PRO A 194 -5.96 0.84 -9.26
N LEU A 195 -5.29 1.99 -9.28
CA LEU A 195 -3.84 2.10 -9.28
C LEU A 195 -3.32 2.59 -7.93
N ALA A 196 -2.35 1.89 -7.34
CA ALA A 196 -1.58 2.35 -6.19
C ALA A 196 -0.12 2.57 -6.59
N LEU A 197 0.30 3.84 -6.61
CA LEU A 197 1.67 4.23 -6.98
C LEU A 197 2.50 4.47 -5.72
N ALA A 198 3.61 3.74 -5.59
CA ALA A 198 4.59 3.96 -4.53
C ALA A 198 5.62 5.01 -4.96
N ILE A 199 5.72 6.10 -4.20
CA ILE A 199 6.72 7.17 -4.39
C ILE A 199 7.58 7.25 -3.13
N ILE A 200 8.65 6.48 -3.09
CA ILE A 200 9.55 6.38 -1.92
C ILE A 200 10.84 7.18 -2.06
N GLY A 201 11.02 7.87 -3.17
CA GLY A 201 12.20 8.71 -3.43
C GLY A 201 12.03 9.61 -4.65
N GLY A 202 12.96 10.53 -4.82
CA GLY A 202 12.94 11.52 -5.90
C GLY A 202 11.95 12.66 -5.67
N GLU A 203 11.58 13.34 -6.75
CA GLU A 203 10.58 14.39 -6.75
C GLU A 203 9.25 13.82 -7.23
N PRO A 204 8.20 13.82 -6.42
CA PRO A 204 6.90 13.23 -6.76
C PRO A 204 6.31 13.74 -8.09
N ALA A 205 6.45 15.03 -8.40
CA ALA A 205 5.92 15.60 -9.65
C ALA A 205 6.40 14.89 -10.93
N ARG A 206 7.58 14.25 -10.90
CA ARG A 206 8.12 13.46 -12.03
C ARG A 206 7.30 12.21 -12.34
N PHE A 207 6.47 11.76 -11.40
CA PHE A 207 5.60 10.60 -11.58
C PHE A 207 4.23 10.96 -12.19
N ALA A 208 3.91 12.27 -12.33
CA ALA A 208 2.63 12.69 -12.88
C ALA A 208 2.33 12.12 -14.28
N PRO A 209 3.30 12.01 -15.22
CA PRO A 209 3.06 11.40 -16.54
C PRO A 209 2.58 9.94 -16.47
N LEU A 210 2.87 9.21 -15.39
CA LEU A 210 2.37 7.84 -15.21
C LEU A 210 0.85 7.80 -15.06
N PHE A 211 0.25 8.81 -14.43
CA PHE A 211 -1.20 8.92 -14.31
C PHE A 211 -1.86 9.22 -15.65
N ASP A 212 -1.18 9.96 -16.53
CA ASP A 212 -1.67 10.18 -17.90
C ASP A 212 -1.62 8.89 -18.72
N ILE A 213 -0.52 8.13 -18.62
CA ILE A 213 -0.41 6.79 -19.23
C ILE A 213 -1.54 5.87 -18.73
N TYR A 214 -1.81 5.87 -17.43
CA TYR A 214 -2.88 5.09 -16.82
C TYR A 214 -4.26 5.43 -17.41
N ARG A 215 -4.59 6.72 -17.40
CA ARG A 215 -5.88 7.22 -17.90
C ARG A 215 -6.05 6.99 -19.41
N ASP A 216 -4.97 7.16 -20.18
CA ASP A 216 -4.98 6.90 -21.62
C ASP A 216 -5.15 5.42 -21.93
N ALA A 217 -4.47 4.54 -21.22
CA ALA A 217 -4.61 3.10 -21.37
C ALA A 217 -6.04 2.65 -21.02
N ALA A 218 -6.63 3.20 -19.94
CA ALA A 218 -8.02 2.94 -19.57
C ALA A 218 -8.99 3.34 -20.67
N ARG A 219 -8.90 4.58 -21.18
CA ARG A 219 -9.77 5.05 -22.28
C ARG A 219 -9.68 4.19 -23.54
N ARG A 220 -8.46 3.81 -23.95
CA ARG A 220 -8.25 2.96 -25.14
C ARG A 220 -8.84 1.56 -24.98
N ALA A 221 -8.90 1.06 -23.74
CA ALA A 221 -9.52 -0.23 -23.41
C ALA A 221 -11.05 -0.15 -23.19
N GLY A 222 -11.66 1.04 -23.31
CA GLY A 222 -13.09 1.25 -23.08
C GLY A 222 -13.49 1.41 -21.62
N ASN A 223 -12.51 1.57 -20.71
CA ASN A 223 -12.78 1.87 -19.30
C ASN A 223 -12.91 3.38 -19.09
N ASP A 224 -13.82 3.78 -18.20
CA ASP A 224 -13.94 5.19 -17.81
C ASP A 224 -12.88 5.54 -16.75
N PRO A 225 -11.88 6.40 -17.05
CA PRO A 225 -10.85 6.76 -16.09
C PRO A 225 -11.39 7.48 -14.84
N ALA A 226 -12.55 8.13 -14.93
CA ALA A 226 -13.16 8.83 -13.79
C ALA A 226 -13.72 7.86 -12.74
N SER A 227 -14.02 6.63 -13.12
CA SER A 227 -14.45 5.56 -12.20
C SER A 227 -13.30 4.80 -11.55
N LEU A 228 -12.06 5.02 -11.99
CA LEU A 228 -10.89 4.28 -11.56
C LEU A 228 -10.12 5.06 -10.48
N ALA A 229 -10.21 4.58 -9.25
CA ALA A 229 -9.54 5.21 -8.11
C ALA A 229 -8.01 5.09 -8.19
N THR A 230 -7.33 6.10 -7.65
CA THR A 230 -5.87 6.14 -7.57
C THR A 230 -5.38 6.39 -6.17
N SER A 231 -4.23 5.80 -5.79
CA SER A 231 -3.58 5.95 -4.50
C SER A 231 -2.12 6.35 -4.64
N LEU A 232 -1.64 7.18 -3.72
CA LEU A 232 -0.22 7.42 -3.49
C LEU A 232 0.20 6.74 -2.20
N ASN A 233 1.28 5.98 -2.24
CA ASN A 233 1.87 5.29 -1.10
C ASN A 233 3.28 5.85 -0.86
N VAL A 234 3.52 6.45 0.31
CA VAL A 234 4.74 7.21 0.59
C VAL A 234 5.27 6.92 1.99
N HIS A 235 6.52 7.33 2.26
CA HIS A 235 7.08 7.30 3.60
C HIS A 235 6.89 8.64 4.31
N GLY A 236 6.63 8.62 5.62
CA GLY A 236 6.55 9.83 6.40
C GLY A 236 6.36 9.60 7.89
N PHE A 237 6.45 10.68 8.64
CA PHE A 237 6.31 10.65 10.10
C PHE A 237 5.82 12.00 10.62
N ILE A 238 5.00 11.98 11.65
CA ILE A 238 4.38 13.17 12.22
C ILE A 238 4.71 13.24 13.71
N ALA A 239 5.23 14.39 14.15
CA ALA A 239 5.39 14.69 15.55
C ALA A 239 4.85 16.10 15.87
N ASP A 240 4.85 16.51 17.14
CA ASP A 240 4.33 17.81 17.54
C ASP A 240 5.12 18.97 16.92
N THR A 241 6.41 18.77 16.63
CA THR A 241 7.26 19.73 15.91
C THR A 241 7.98 19.09 14.74
N THR A 242 8.34 19.92 13.75
CA THR A 242 9.07 19.50 12.55
C THR A 242 10.45 18.92 12.86
N ASP A 243 11.16 19.52 13.81
CA ASP A 243 12.50 19.08 14.18
C ASP A 243 12.43 17.75 14.91
N GLN A 244 11.48 17.59 15.83
CA GLN A 244 11.23 16.31 16.50
C GLN A 244 10.88 15.20 15.49
N ALA A 245 9.98 15.46 14.54
CA ALA A 245 9.64 14.50 13.50
C ALA A 245 10.87 14.08 12.68
N ALA A 246 11.73 15.03 12.33
CA ALA A 246 12.94 14.77 11.57
C ALA A 246 13.98 13.98 12.36
N ASP A 247 14.14 14.27 13.65
CA ASP A 247 15.12 13.59 14.52
C ASP A 247 14.65 12.17 14.87
N ASP A 248 13.35 12.00 15.11
CA ASP A 248 12.78 10.68 15.42
C ASP A 248 12.83 9.73 14.21
N PHE A 249 12.55 10.23 13.00
CA PHE A 249 12.40 9.38 11.81
C PHE A 249 13.70 9.11 11.06
N TYR A 250 14.69 10.03 11.11
CA TYR A 250 15.91 9.90 10.31
C TYR A 250 16.69 8.61 10.59
N GLY A 251 16.94 8.29 11.85
CA GLY A 251 17.75 7.11 12.22
C GLY A 251 17.14 5.80 11.67
N PRO A 252 15.92 5.45 12.08
CA PRO A 252 15.25 4.23 11.59
C PRO A 252 15.09 4.18 10.07
N GLN A 253 14.71 5.29 9.43
CA GLN A 253 14.55 5.35 7.99
C GLN A 253 15.89 5.17 7.25
N ALA A 254 16.94 5.85 7.68
CA ALA A 254 18.27 5.73 7.09
C ALA A 254 18.84 4.32 7.25
N GLU A 255 18.61 3.65 8.37
CA GLU A 255 19.02 2.26 8.60
C GLU A 255 18.40 1.33 7.56
N VAL A 256 17.08 1.39 7.38
CA VAL A 256 16.37 0.57 6.40
C VAL A 256 16.82 0.90 4.97
N MET A 257 16.88 2.18 4.61
CA MET A 257 17.30 2.59 3.26
C MET A 257 18.75 2.23 2.96
N ASN A 258 19.63 2.30 3.95
CA ASN A 258 21.04 1.88 3.79
C ASN A 258 21.17 0.35 3.64
N ARG A 259 20.35 -0.42 4.36
CA ARG A 259 20.30 -1.88 4.22
C ARG A 259 19.85 -2.28 2.81
N ILE A 260 18.72 -1.76 2.35
CA ILE A 260 18.20 -1.99 0.99
C ILE A 260 19.19 -1.45 -0.06
N GLY A 261 19.78 -0.30 0.21
CA GLY A 261 20.74 0.37 -0.69
C GLY A 261 21.99 -0.47 -0.95
N ARG A 262 22.52 -1.16 0.06
CA ARG A 262 23.67 -2.08 -0.12
C ARG A 262 23.35 -3.20 -1.12
N GLU A 263 22.13 -3.73 -1.12
CA GLU A 263 21.70 -4.77 -2.05
C GLU A 263 21.49 -4.24 -3.48
N ARG A 264 21.17 -2.95 -3.60
CA ARG A 264 20.83 -2.30 -4.88
C ARG A 264 21.92 -1.37 -5.43
N GLY A 265 23.05 -1.29 -4.76
CA GLY A 265 24.16 -0.41 -5.17
C GLY A 265 23.90 1.08 -4.95
N TRP A 266 23.01 1.46 -4.00
CA TRP A 266 22.78 2.85 -3.65
C TRP A 266 23.79 3.32 -2.61
N GLY A 267 24.12 4.62 -2.66
CA GLY A 267 24.91 5.25 -1.61
C GLY A 267 24.16 5.39 -0.29
N PRO A 268 24.88 5.63 0.83
CA PRO A 268 24.26 5.80 2.13
C PRO A 268 23.41 7.07 2.20
N THR A 269 22.29 6.98 2.93
CA THR A 269 21.39 8.11 3.18
C THR A 269 22.04 9.08 4.17
N SER A 270 22.48 10.25 3.69
CA SER A 270 22.98 11.33 4.56
C SER A 270 21.85 12.16 5.17
N ARG A 271 22.11 12.81 6.31
CA ARG A 271 21.14 13.76 6.91
C ARG A 271 20.81 14.91 5.95
N ALA A 272 21.77 15.36 5.14
CA ALA A 272 21.54 16.41 4.13
C ALA A 272 20.56 15.93 3.05
N HIS A 273 20.74 14.73 2.52
CA HIS A 273 19.80 14.13 1.56
C HIS A 273 18.40 13.89 2.16
N PHE A 274 18.35 13.39 3.39
CA PHE A 274 17.08 13.26 4.12
C PHE A 274 16.37 14.60 4.28
N ASN A 275 17.07 15.67 4.67
CA ASN A 275 16.51 17.02 4.81
C ASN A 275 16.01 17.58 3.46
N GLN A 276 16.71 17.31 2.37
CA GLN A 276 16.22 17.64 1.02
C GLN A 276 14.95 16.88 0.67
N SER A 277 14.92 15.57 0.95
CA SER A 277 13.80 14.66 0.63
C SER A 277 12.53 14.98 1.43
N ARG A 278 12.64 15.52 2.65
CA ARG A 278 11.49 16.01 3.45
C ARG A 278 11.04 17.42 3.07
N GLY A 279 11.79 18.14 2.24
CA GLY A 279 11.40 19.46 1.73
C GLY A 279 10.10 19.43 0.92
N PRO A 280 9.56 20.60 0.54
CA PRO A 280 8.24 20.69 -0.13
C PRO A 280 8.10 19.82 -1.39
N ASN A 281 9.17 19.71 -2.18
CA ASN A 281 9.20 18.96 -3.44
C ASN A 281 9.76 17.53 -3.30
N GLY A 282 10.12 17.10 -2.10
CA GLY A 282 10.68 15.77 -1.89
C GLY A 282 9.62 14.70 -1.58
N ALA A 283 10.04 13.44 -1.56
CA ALA A 283 9.13 12.30 -1.40
C ALA A 283 8.82 11.94 0.07
N LEU A 284 9.54 12.51 1.06
CA LEU A 284 9.32 12.20 2.48
C LEU A 284 8.33 13.17 3.12
N PHE A 285 7.29 12.64 3.76
CA PHE A 285 6.24 13.40 4.46
C PHE A 285 6.54 13.47 5.96
N VAL A 286 7.59 14.20 6.33
CA VAL A 286 8.10 14.29 7.70
C VAL A 286 8.01 15.73 8.20
N GLY A 287 7.25 15.95 9.26
CA GLY A 287 7.05 17.28 9.84
C GLY A 287 5.97 17.31 10.92
N ASN A 288 5.58 18.53 11.30
CA ASN A 288 4.42 18.75 12.14
C ASN A 288 3.11 18.51 11.35
N PRO A 289 1.94 18.42 12.01
CA PRO A 289 0.68 18.13 11.35
C PRO A 289 0.32 19.08 10.20
N GLU A 290 0.56 20.38 10.36
CA GLU A 290 0.23 21.40 9.36
C GLU A 290 1.07 21.22 8.09
N GLN A 291 2.38 21.04 8.23
CA GLN A 291 3.29 20.84 7.09
C GLN A 291 2.99 19.54 6.33
N VAL A 292 2.69 18.46 7.06
CA VAL A 292 2.33 17.18 6.42
C VAL A 292 1.00 17.33 5.67
N ALA A 293 0.00 17.99 6.28
CA ALA A 293 -1.28 18.26 5.62
C ALA A 293 -1.12 19.09 4.33
N GLU A 294 -0.35 20.19 4.39
CA GLU A 294 -0.06 21.04 3.22
C GLU A 294 0.61 20.26 2.10
N LYS A 295 1.58 19.40 2.45
CA LYS A 295 2.29 18.57 1.47
C LYS A 295 1.38 17.51 0.84
N ILE A 296 0.49 16.88 1.60
CA ILE A 296 -0.52 15.94 1.07
C ILE A 296 -1.47 16.67 0.11
N ILE A 297 -1.93 17.86 0.46
CA ILE A 297 -2.80 18.68 -0.39
C ILE A 297 -2.08 19.09 -1.68
N ALA A 298 -0.80 19.47 -1.60
CA ALA A 298 0.01 19.78 -2.77
C ALA A 298 0.15 18.57 -3.72
N GLN A 299 0.35 17.36 -3.17
CA GLN A 299 0.37 16.15 -3.99
C GLN A 299 -0.99 15.85 -4.62
N HIS A 300 -2.08 16.00 -3.88
CA HIS A 300 -3.42 15.83 -4.44
C HIS A 300 -3.69 16.79 -5.61
N ARG A 301 -3.18 18.02 -5.56
CA ARG A 301 -3.31 18.98 -6.69
C ARG A 301 -2.55 18.53 -7.93
N ILE A 302 -1.44 17.79 -7.77
CA ILE A 302 -0.64 17.27 -8.90
C ILE A 302 -1.29 16.03 -9.50
N PHE A 303 -1.76 15.09 -8.68
CA PHE A 303 -2.16 13.74 -9.12
C PHE A 303 -3.67 13.54 -9.21
N GLY A 304 -4.45 14.30 -8.44
CA GLY A 304 -5.91 14.08 -8.31
C GLY A 304 -6.22 12.72 -7.66
N ASN A 305 -5.35 12.23 -6.78
CA ASN A 305 -5.50 10.91 -6.17
C ASN A 305 -6.66 10.84 -5.18
N ASP A 306 -7.32 9.68 -5.14
CA ASP A 306 -8.47 9.42 -4.27
C ASP A 306 -8.06 8.92 -2.89
N ARG A 307 -6.85 8.35 -2.78
CA ARG A 307 -6.31 7.75 -1.57
C ARG A 307 -4.85 8.16 -1.35
N PHE A 308 -4.47 8.29 -0.09
CA PHE A 308 -3.09 8.58 0.32
C PHE A 308 -2.73 7.69 1.51
N LEU A 309 -1.72 6.83 1.35
CA LEU A 309 -1.23 5.93 2.39
C LEU A 309 0.17 6.32 2.84
N LEU A 310 0.36 6.41 4.15
CA LEU A 310 1.61 6.84 4.76
C LEU A 310 2.24 5.68 5.56
N GLN A 311 3.50 5.35 5.28
CA GLN A 311 4.29 4.42 6.08
C GLN A 311 5.02 5.18 7.18
N MET A 312 4.57 5.01 8.42
CA MET A 312 5.16 5.66 9.59
C MET A 312 6.05 4.70 10.40
N ALA A 313 5.60 3.46 10.55
CA ALA A 313 6.36 2.40 11.21
C ALA A 313 7.35 1.80 10.22
N ILE A 314 8.61 2.27 10.25
CA ILE A 314 9.71 1.81 9.42
C ILE A 314 10.91 1.47 10.30
N GLY A 315 11.56 0.33 10.03
CA GLY A 315 12.72 -0.11 10.81
C GLY A 315 12.42 -0.22 12.30
N THR A 316 13.32 0.30 13.10
CA THR A 316 13.30 0.23 14.57
C THR A 316 12.55 1.41 15.23
N MET A 317 11.55 1.99 14.57
CA MET A 317 10.75 3.07 15.16
C MET A 317 10.11 2.63 16.48
N PRO A 318 10.29 3.37 17.59
CA PRO A 318 9.66 3.05 18.86
C PRO A 318 8.13 3.09 18.77
N HIS A 319 7.46 2.05 19.23
CA HIS A 319 6.00 1.89 19.14
C HIS A 319 5.22 3.09 19.69
N ALA A 320 5.62 3.64 20.84
CA ALA A 320 4.96 4.81 21.43
C ALA A 320 5.02 6.04 20.52
N LYS A 321 6.09 6.21 19.72
CA LYS A 321 6.22 7.30 18.76
C LYS A 321 5.33 7.05 17.53
N VAL A 322 5.25 5.80 17.08
CA VAL A 322 4.33 5.41 16.00
C VAL A 322 2.88 5.67 16.40
N MET A 323 2.48 5.25 17.62
CA MET A 323 1.13 5.49 18.14
C MET A 323 0.80 6.99 18.20
N LYS A 324 1.72 7.83 18.69
CA LYS A 324 1.54 9.29 18.70
C LYS A 324 1.42 9.87 17.29
N ALA A 325 2.21 9.40 16.34
CA ALA A 325 2.13 9.84 14.95
C ALA A 325 0.78 9.45 14.29
N ILE A 326 0.26 8.26 14.58
CA ILE A 326 -1.09 7.81 14.12
C ILE A 326 -2.18 8.71 14.71
N GLU A 327 -2.11 9.02 16.01
CA GLU A 327 -3.04 9.93 16.68
C GLU A 327 -3.04 11.31 15.97
N LEU A 328 -1.87 11.90 15.77
CA LEU A 328 -1.72 13.21 15.10
C LEU A 328 -2.23 13.16 13.65
N TYR A 329 -1.96 12.05 12.93
CA TYR A 329 -2.45 11.90 11.57
C TYR A 329 -3.97 11.91 11.49
N GLY A 330 -4.66 11.11 12.31
CA GLY A 330 -6.11 11.03 12.32
C GLY A 330 -6.78 12.28 12.87
N THR A 331 -6.25 12.87 13.97
CA THR A 331 -6.93 13.96 14.70
C THR A 331 -6.55 15.36 14.24
N LYS A 332 -5.38 15.56 13.62
CA LYS A 332 -4.89 16.88 13.19
C LYS A 332 -4.77 16.98 11.67
N VAL A 333 -4.07 16.05 11.03
CA VAL A 333 -3.81 16.11 9.57
C VAL A 333 -5.06 15.79 8.77
N ALA A 334 -5.73 14.69 9.08
CA ALA A 334 -6.87 14.21 8.29
C ALA A 334 -8.03 15.22 8.17
N PRO A 335 -8.43 15.96 9.23
CA PRO A 335 -9.46 16.99 9.12
C PRO A 335 -9.07 18.12 8.17
N ILE A 336 -7.81 18.58 8.19
CA ILE A 336 -7.31 19.62 7.30
C ILE A 336 -7.35 19.15 5.85
N VAL A 337 -6.78 17.98 5.58
CA VAL A 337 -6.71 17.42 4.23
C VAL A 337 -8.11 17.18 3.66
N ARG A 338 -9.01 16.54 4.42
CA ARG A 338 -10.38 16.27 3.96
C ARG A 338 -11.15 17.54 3.63
N ARG A 339 -11.03 18.58 4.46
CA ARG A 339 -11.66 19.88 4.22
C ARG A 339 -11.19 20.51 2.91
N GLU A 340 -9.89 20.54 2.68
CA GLU A 340 -9.31 21.21 1.51
C GLU A 340 -9.51 20.40 0.20
N THR A 341 -9.48 19.06 0.28
CA THR A 341 -9.73 18.21 -0.91
C THR A 341 -11.22 18.11 -1.28
N ALA A 342 -12.14 18.29 -0.34
CA ALA A 342 -13.57 18.37 -0.65
C ALA A 342 -13.96 19.62 -1.45
N LYS A 343 -13.22 20.73 -1.30
CA LYS A 343 -13.44 21.99 -2.04
C LYS A 343 -12.93 21.93 -3.49
N ALA A 344 -12.05 20.98 -3.79
CA ALA A 344 -11.39 20.88 -5.09
C ALA A 344 -12.20 20.11 -6.16
N VAL A 345 -13.41 19.65 -5.85
CA VAL A 345 -14.33 19.09 -6.87
C VAL A 345 -14.84 20.25 -7.73
N PRO A 346 -14.47 20.39 -9.01
CA PRO A 346 -15.05 21.42 -9.87
C PRO A 346 -16.56 21.16 -9.94
N ALA A 347 -17.37 22.20 -9.72
CA ALA A 347 -18.77 22.15 -10.05
C ALA A 347 -18.87 21.75 -11.55
N VAL A 348 -19.45 20.59 -11.83
CA VAL A 348 -19.80 20.20 -13.19
C VAL A 348 -20.63 21.35 -13.75
N ALA A 349 -20.07 22.05 -14.75
CA ALA A 349 -20.82 23.12 -15.43
C ALA A 349 -22.14 22.52 -15.91
N ALA A 350 -23.25 23.07 -15.43
CA ALA A 350 -24.58 22.70 -15.89
C ALA A 350 -24.59 22.87 -17.40
N PRO A 351 -25.20 21.94 -18.17
CA PRO A 351 -25.34 22.13 -19.60
C PRO A 351 -26.13 23.43 -19.85
N VAL A 352 -25.51 24.33 -20.59
CA VAL A 352 -26.19 25.53 -21.11
C VAL A 352 -27.35 25.03 -21.97
N ALA A 353 -28.57 25.42 -21.60
CA ALA A 353 -29.80 25.09 -22.30
C ALA A 353 -29.85 25.71 -23.70
#